data_05943873706b23529b7440235ee38ec9
#
_entry.id   05943873706b23529b7440235ee38ec9
#
_cell.length_a   1.000
_cell.length_b   1.000
_cell.length_c   1.000
_cell.angle_alpha   90.00
_cell.angle_beta   90.00
_cell.angle_gamma   90.00
#
_symmetry.space_group_name_H-M   'P 1'
#
loop_
_entity.id
_entity.type
_entity.pdbx_description
1 polymer ?
#
loop_
_entity_poly.entity_id
_entity_poly.type
_entity_poly.pdbx_seq_one_letter_code
_entity_poly.pdbx_strand_id
1 'polypeptide(L)'
;MFVCALVLTVGLAAVMGILYSNFDGQMRKELSKEAAYLAYGVEQQGVDYLKNIKDKSARITYIDQDGTVLFDNEADVSEMKNHSDRTEFQKAEKYGAGESSRYSDTLSEKTIYYALRLKDGTVLRVSGTQDSVLALVENLIFPLCGLLCLMLILSGIMASAISKRIVKPI
;
A
#
# COMPACT_ATOMS: atom_id res chain seq x y z
N MET A 1 23.60 28.46 -3.80
CA MET A 1 23.50 27.14 -3.12
C MET A 1 22.19 26.94 -2.37
N PHE A 2 21.75 27.88 -1.53
CA PHE A 2 20.50 27.76 -0.75
C PHE A 2 19.25 27.56 -1.62
N VAL A 3 19.12 28.34 -2.70
CA VAL A 3 17.97 28.22 -3.63
C VAL A 3 17.93 26.85 -4.32
N CYS A 4 19.07 26.32 -4.74
CA CYS A 4 19.12 24.99 -5.37
C CYS A 4 18.72 23.88 -4.39
N ALA A 5 19.18 23.97 -3.14
CA ALA A 5 18.81 23.02 -2.10
C ALA A 5 17.29 23.08 -1.79
N LEU A 6 16.72 24.29 -1.73
CA LEU A 6 15.29 24.49 -1.51
C LEU A 6 14.46 23.89 -2.66
N VAL A 7 14.82 24.19 -3.90
CA VAL A 7 14.12 23.64 -5.09
C VAL A 7 14.16 22.12 -5.14
N LEU A 8 15.31 21.52 -4.82
CA LEU A 8 15.46 20.07 -4.78
C LEU A 8 14.62 19.45 -3.66
N THR A 9 14.58 20.06 -2.47
CA THR A 9 13.78 19.55 -1.35
C THR A 9 12.28 19.61 -1.65
N VAL A 10 11.82 20.72 -2.22
CA VAL A 10 10.41 20.89 -2.63
C VAL A 10 10.06 19.91 -3.76
N GLY A 11 10.95 19.75 -4.73
CA GLY A 11 10.77 18.77 -5.82
C GLY A 11 10.67 17.35 -5.31
N LEU A 12 11.56 16.97 -4.38
CA LEU A 12 11.53 15.63 -3.76
C LEU A 12 10.22 15.41 -2.99
N ALA A 13 9.79 16.38 -2.18
CA ALA A 13 8.53 16.29 -1.44
C ALA A 13 7.32 16.14 -2.39
N ALA A 14 7.30 16.88 -3.50
CA ALA A 14 6.24 16.76 -4.51
C ALA A 14 6.22 15.38 -5.17
N VAL A 15 7.38 14.84 -5.57
CA VAL A 15 7.51 13.49 -6.14
C VAL A 15 7.04 12.43 -5.15
N MET A 16 7.43 12.54 -3.88
CA MET A 16 6.99 11.63 -2.83
C MET A 16 5.47 11.66 -2.63
N GLY A 17 4.86 12.84 -2.64
CA GLY A 17 3.40 12.97 -2.55
C GLY A 17 2.66 12.31 -3.72
N ILE A 18 3.17 12.48 -4.95
CA ILE A 18 2.63 11.85 -6.16
C ILE A 18 2.78 10.32 -6.09
N LEU A 19 3.96 9.82 -5.71
CA LEU A 19 4.19 8.39 -5.56
C LEU A 19 3.24 7.77 -4.52
N TYR A 20 3.12 8.39 -3.35
CA TYR A 20 2.23 7.93 -2.29
C TYR A 20 0.76 7.83 -2.76
N SER A 21 0.27 8.87 -3.45
CA SER A 21 -1.09 8.89 -3.98
C SER A 21 -1.32 7.82 -5.07
N ASN A 22 -0.35 7.63 -5.96
CA ASN A 22 -0.44 6.61 -7.01
C ASN A 22 -0.42 5.18 -6.44
N PHE A 23 0.39 4.93 -5.41
CA PHE A 23 0.46 3.62 -4.76
C PHE A 23 -0.86 3.23 -4.09
N ASP A 24 -1.52 4.16 -3.36
CA ASP A 24 -2.82 3.90 -2.74
C ASP A 24 -3.87 3.47 -3.79
N GLY A 25 -3.93 4.19 -4.90
CA GLY A 25 -4.83 3.85 -6.01
C GLY A 25 -4.50 2.53 -6.70
N GLN A 26 -3.20 2.24 -6.88
CA GLN A 26 -2.76 0.99 -7.50
C GLN A 26 -3.08 -0.21 -6.60
N MET A 27 -2.81 -0.12 -5.30
CA MET A 27 -3.10 -1.18 -4.33
C MET A 27 -4.60 -1.50 -4.28
N ARG A 28 -5.48 -0.48 -4.25
CA ARG A 28 -6.94 -0.70 -4.33
C ARG A 28 -7.33 -1.45 -5.58
N LYS A 29 -6.75 -1.09 -6.72
CA LYS A 29 -7.01 -1.75 -8.00
C LYS A 29 -6.51 -3.20 -8.02
N GLU A 30 -5.37 -3.48 -7.41
CA GLU A 30 -4.84 -4.84 -7.28
C GLU A 30 -5.72 -5.70 -6.38
N LEU A 31 -6.08 -5.21 -5.18
CA LEU A 31 -6.99 -5.92 -4.28
C LEU A 31 -8.36 -6.19 -4.93
N SER A 32 -8.88 -5.24 -5.71
CA SER A 32 -10.14 -5.43 -6.45
C SER A 32 -10.03 -6.54 -7.50
N LYS A 33 -8.93 -6.60 -8.25
CA LYS A 33 -8.69 -7.67 -9.23
C LYS A 33 -8.52 -9.02 -8.54
N GLU A 34 -7.74 -9.06 -7.48
CA GLU A 34 -7.50 -10.28 -6.71
C GLU A 34 -8.81 -10.80 -6.12
N ALA A 35 -9.63 -9.94 -5.51
CA ALA A 35 -10.96 -10.31 -5.03
C ALA A 35 -11.84 -10.91 -6.14
N ALA A 36 -11.81 -10.35 -7.36
CA ALA A 36 -12.57 -10.86 -8.49
C ALA A 36 -12.09 -12.25 -8.95
N TYR A 37 -10.76 -12.48 -8.99
CA TYR A 37 -10.22 -13.80 -9.32
C TYR A 37 -10.56 -14.85 -8.25
N LEU A 38 -10.40 -14.50 -6.99
CA LEU A 38 -10.73 -15.37 -5.87
C LEU A 38 -12.22 -15.70 -5.83
N ALA A 39 -13.09 -14.70 -6.06
CA ALA A 39 -14.53 -14.86 -6.12
C ALA A 39 -14.93 -15.89 -7.17
N TYR A 40 -14.34 -15.83 -8.36
CA TYR A 40 -14.58 -16.84 -9.40
C TYR A 40 -14.21 -18.24 -8.93
N GLY A 41 -13.06 -18.41 -8.28
CA GLY A 41 -12.63 -19.68 -7.73
C GLY A 41 -13.57 -20.21 -6.65
N VAL A 42 -14.00 -19.35 -5.73
CA VAL A 42 -14.93 -19.69 -4.65
C VAL A 42 -16.31 -20.06 -5.20
N GLU A 43 -16.82 -19.35 -6.20
CA GLU A 43 -18.11 -19.69 -6.85
C GLU A 43 -18.09 -21.04 -7.54
N GLN A 44 -16.93 -21.55 -7.97
CA GLN A 44 -16.79 -22.86 -8.63
C GLN A 44 -16.52 -24.00 -7.66
N GLN A 45 -15.71 -23.80 -6.63
CA GLN A 45 -15.18 -24.85 -5.78
C GLN A 45 -15.49 -24.65 -4.28
N GLY A 46 -16.19 -23.57 -3.92
CA GLY A 46 -16.48 -23.23 -2.53
C GLY A 46 -15.23 -22.75 -1.75
N VAL A 47 -15.35 -22.77 -0.43
CA VAL A 47 -14.29 -22.32 0.49
C VAL A 47 -13.01 -23.15 0.38
N ASP A 48 -13.09 -24.39 -0.11
CA ASP A 48 -11.92 -25.27 -0.25
C ASP A 48 -10.93 -24.73 -1.29
N TYR A 49 -11.39 -23.93 -2.26
CA TYR A 49 -10.50 -23.19 -3.15
C TYR A 49 -9.55 -22.30 -2.36
N LEU A 50 -10.04 -21.53 -1.38
CA LEU A 50 -9.23 -20.61 -0.57
C LEU A 50 -8.21 -21.34 0.30
N LYS A 51 -8.57 -22.52 0.84
CA LYS A 51 -7.66 -23.34 1.65
C LYS A 51 -6.44 -23.86 0.87
N ASN A 52 -6.59 -24.02 -0.44
CA ASN A 52 -5.53 -24.52 -1.32
C ASN A 52 -4.61 -23.40 -1.86
N ILE A 53 -4.92 -22.14 -1.62
CA ILE A 53 -4.08 -21.01 -2.05
C ILE A 53 -2.80 -20.97 -1.19
N LYS A 54 -1.66 -21.10 -1.85
CA LYS A 54 -0.34 -21.06 -1.19
C LYS A 54 0.21 -19.63 -1.07
N ASP A 55 -0.25 -18.73 -1.93
CA ASP A 55 0.17 -17.33 -1.91
C ASP A 55 -0.47 -16.61 -0.72
N LYS A 56 0.37 -15.96 0.07
CA LYS A 56 -0.02 -15.17 1.25
C LYS A 56 0.33 -13.69 1.07
N SER A 57 0.39 -13.20 -0.17
CA SER A 57 0.68 -11.79 -0.47
C SER A 57 -0.41 -10.86 0.05
N ALA A 58 -1.65 -11.35 0.12
CA ALA A 58 -2.77 -10.64 0.70
C ALA A 58 -3.48 -11.49 1.76
N ARG A 59 -4.07 -10.81 2.73
CA ARG A 59 -4.97 -11.48 3.68
C ARG A 59 -6.34 -11.66 3.05
N ILE A 60 -6.84 -12.88 3.10
CA ILE A 60 -8.11 -13.29 2.53
C ILE A 60 -9.04 -13.71 3.66
N THR A 61 -10.22 -13.10 3.73
CA THR A 61 -11.26 -13.44 4.71
C THR A 61 -12.55 -13.75 3.97
N TYR A 62 -13.17 -14.89 4.25
CA TYR A 62 -14.48 -15.26 3.71
C TYR A 62 -15.53 -15.15 4.80
N ILE A 63 -16.62 -14.43 4.54
CA ILE A 63 -17.56 -13.94 5.54
C ILE A 63 -18.98 -14.32 5.10
N ASP A 64 -19.77 -14.87 6.03
CA ASP A 64 -21.17 -15.17 5.79
C ASP A 64 -22.03 -13.91 5.71
N GLN A 65 -23.27 -14.04 5.25
CA GLN A 65 -24.22 -12.94 5.10
C GLN A 65 -24.51 -12.20 6.42
N ASP A 66 -24.42 -12.88 7.55
CA ASP A 66 -24.61 -12.28 8.87
C ASP A 66 -23.35 -11.63 9.46
N GLY A 67 -22.24 -11.64 8.71
CA GLY A 67 -20.94 -11.11 9.15
C GLY A 67 -20.07 -12.11 9.91
N THR A 68 -20.49 -13.38 10.04
CA THR A 68 -19.68 -14.43 10.65
C THR A 68 -18.53 -14.80 9.73
N VAL A 69 -17.30 -14.85 10.26
CA VAL A 69 -16.12 -15.25 9.48
C VAL A 69 -16.11 -16.75 9.33
N LEU A 70 -16.07 -17.24 8.08
CA LEU A 70 -16.05 -18.66 7.73
C LEU A 70 -14.63 -19.16 7.43
N PHE A 71 -13.75 -18.29 6.95
CA PHE A 71 -12.35 -18.58 6.63
C PHE A 71 -11.49 -17.34 6.73
N ASP A 72 -10.26 -17.49 7.19
CA ASP A 72 -9.20 -16.47 7.14
C ASP A 72 -7.86 -17.17 6.94
N ASN A 73 -6.99 -16.65 6.07
CA ASN A 73 -5.70 -17.30 5.78
C ASN A 73 -4.58 -16.92 6.76
N GLU A 74 -4.83 -15.98 7.69
CA GLU A 74 -3.83 -15.51 8.65
C GLU A 74 -4.21 -15.76 10.11
N ALA A 75 -5.49 -15.62 10.45
CA ALA A 75 -5.97 -15.70 11.83
C ALA A 75 -6.89 -16.90 12.04
N ASP A 76 -6.94 -17.39 13.30
CA ASP A 76 -7.90 -18.42 13.70
C ASP A 76 -9.32 -17.83 13.71
N VAL A 77 -10.19 -18.41 12.90
CA VAL A 77 -11.60 -18.02 12.77
C VAL A 77 -12.35 -18.11 14.10
N SER A 78 -11.99 -19.05 14.99
CA SER A 78 -12.64 -19.22 16.29
C SER A 78 -12.44 -18.04 17.25
N GLU A 79 -11.38 -17.26 17.05
CA GLU A 79 -11.07 -16.07 17.85
C GLU A 79 -11.59 -14.78 17.22
N MET A 80 -12.14 -14.86 16.01
CA MET A 80 -12.59 -13.68 15.29
C MET A 80 -13.99 -13.24 15.71
N LYS A 81 -14.14 -11.92 15.87
CA LYS A 81 -15.46 -11.31 16.09
C LYS A 81 -16.25 -11.26 14.78
N ASN A 82 -17.57 -11.13 14.90
CA ASN A 82 -18.42 -10.86 13.75
C ASN A 82 -18.02 -9.55 13.04
N HIS A 83 -18.04 -9.54 11.71
CA HIS A 83 -17.59 -8.45 10.86
C HIS A 83 -18.71 -7.63 10.22
N SER A 84 -19.97 -7.81 10.64
CA SER A 84 -21.13 -7.07 10.10
C SER A 84 -21.03 -5.54 10.33
N ASP A 85 -20.26 -5.10 11.34
CA ASP A 85 -20.00 -3.70 11.65
C ASP A 85 -18.93 -3.05 10.75
N ARG A 86 -18.26 -3.84 9.91
CA ARG A 86 -17.15 -3.36 9.08
C ARG A 86 -17.65 -2.56 7.88
N THR A 87 -17.07 -1.37 7.69
CA THR A 87 -17.49 -0.44 6.63
C THR A 87 -17.42 -1.07 5.23
N GLU A 88 -16.35 -1.82 4.93
CA GLU A 88 -16.18 -2.51 3.65
C GLU A 88 -17.25 -3.61 3.46
N PHE A 89 -17.59 -4.34 4.53
CA PHE A 89 -18.64 -5.36 4.50
C PHE A 89 -20.03 -4.74 4.22
N GLN A 90 -20.41 -3.71 4.97
CA GLN A 90 -21.69 -3.01 4.79
C GLN A 90 -21.84 -2.39 3.39
N LYS A 91 -20.74 -1.85 2.86
CA LYS A 91 -20.75 -1.35 1.48
C LYS A 91 -20.89 -2.48 0.46
N ALA A 92 -20.21 -3.60 0.67
CA ALA A 92 -20.32 -4.77 -0.21
C ALA A 92 -21.73 -5.35 -0.21
N GLU A 93 -22.38 -5.46 0.96
CA GLU A 93 -23.78 -5.87 1.04
C GLU A 93 -24.70 -4.94 0.25
N LYS A 94 -24.52 -3.64 0.38
CA LYS A 94 -25.42 -2.64 -0.22
C LYS A 94 -25.19 -2.40 -1.71
N TYR A 95 -23.91 -2.40 -2.13
CA TYR A 95 -23.52 -1.96 -3.48
C TYR A 95 -22.82 -3.07 -4.31
N GLY A 96 -22.68 -4.28 -3.76
CA GLY A 96 -21.98 -5.39 -4.39
C GLY A 96 -20.47 -5.39 -4.14
N ALA A 97 -19.86 -4.23 -3.87
CA ALA A 97 -18.47 -4.10 -3.48
C ALA A 97 -18.28 -2.95 -2.49
N GLY A 98 -17.25 -3.06 -1.66
CA GLY A 98 -16.94 -2.05 -0.66
C GLY A 98 -15.46 -1.93 -0.37
N GLU A 99 -15.04 -0.71 -0.10
CA GLU A 99 -13.66 -0.40 0.28
C GLU A 99 -13.62 0.35 1.59
N SER A 100 -12.59 0.08 2.38
CA SER A 100 -12.22 0.88 3.54
C SER A 100 -10.70 0.87 3.72
N SER A 101 -10.22 1.78 4.54
CA SER A 101 -8.83 1.72 5.01
C SER A 101 -8.79 2.07 6.48
N ARG A 102 -7.90 1.40 7.21
CA ARG A 102 -7.65 1.66 8.64
C ARG A 102 -6.18 1.88 8.85
N TYR A 103 -5.87 2.88 9.66
CA TYR A 103 -4.51 3.15 10.10
C TYR A 103 -4.33 2.55 11.49
N SER A 104 -3.23 1.83 11.69
CA SER A 104 -2.83 1.33 13.00
C SER A 104 -1.81 2.29 13.59
N ASP A 105 -2.21 3.09 14.59
CA ASP A 105 -1.32 4.02 15.27
C ASP A 105 -0.16 3.31 15.98
N THR A 106 -0.37 2.04 16.37
CA THR A 106 0.63 1.24 17.08
C THR A 106 1.73 0.72 16.16
N LEU A 107 1.37 0.36 14.93
CA LEU A 107 2.28 -0.23 13.94
C LEU A 107 2.71 0.77 12.86
N SER A 108 2.12 1.98 12.85
CA SER A 108 2.31 3.00 11.80
C SER A 108 1.98 2.48 10.39
N GLU A 109 1.06 1.52 10.30
CA GLU A 109 0.69 0.83 9.08
C GLU A 109 -0.74 1.17 8.67
N LYS A 110 -0.95 1.40 7.38
CA LYS A 110 -2.27 1.57 6.78
C LYS A 110 -2.66 0.29 6.07
N THR A 111 -3.73 -0.35 6.53
CA THR A 111 -4.32 -1.51 5.86
C THR A 111 -5.49 -1.07 4.99
N ILE A 112 -5.49 -1.51 3.73
CA ILE A 112 -6.56 -1.31 2.78
C ILE A 112 -7.36 -2.60 2.68
N TYR A 113 -8.69 -2.48 2.73
CA TYR A 113 -9.64 -3.58 2.64
C TYR A 113 -10.51 -3.40 1.40
N TYR A 114 -10.67 -4.45 0.64
CA TYR A 114 -11.63 -4.55 -0.45
C TYR A 114 -12.54 -5.75 -0.19
N ALA A 115 -13.84 -5.54 -0.22
CA ALA A 115 -14.86 -6.57 -0.01
C ALA A 115 -15.74 -6.70 -1.26
N LEU A 116 -15.99 -7.92 -1.70
CA LEU A 116 -16.83 -8.24 -2.86
C LEU A 116 -17.93 -9.20 -2.41
N ARG A 117 -19.18 -8.84 -2.68
CA ARG A 117 -20.33 -9.71 -2.44
C ARG A 117 -20.45 -10.75 -3.53
N LEU A 118 -20.57 -12.01 -3.16
CA LEU A 118 -20.76 -13.13 -4.06
C LEU A 118 -22.26 -13.35 -4.38
N LYS A 119 -22.55 -14.22 -5.35
CA LYS A 119 -23.93 -14.47 -5.79
C LYS A 119 -24.81 -15.13 -4.72
N ASP A 120 -24.20 -15.91 -3.84
CA ASP A 120 -24.87 -16.55 -2.71
C ASP A 120 -25.11 -15.60 -1.51
N GLY A 121 -24.65 -14.34 -1.61
CA GLY A 121 -24.78 -13.32 -0.60
C GLY A 121 -23.64 -13.28 0.41
N THR A 122 -22.70 -14.23 0.39
CA THR A 122 -21.47 -14.18 1.17
C THR A 122 -20.56 -13.07 0.69
N VAL A 123 -19.58 -12.69 1.50
CA VAL A 123 -18.64 -11.60 1.18
C VAL A 123 -17.20 -12.12 1.23
N LEU A 124 -16.49 -11.92 0.15
CA LEU A 124 -15.05 -12.16 0.08
C LEU A 124 -14.31 -10.84 0.31
N ARG A 125 -13.49 -10.77 1.37
CA ARG A 125 -12.67 -9.62 1.70
C ARG A 125 -11.19 -9.94 1.46
N VAL A 126 -10.52 -9.06 0.73
CA VAL A 126 -9.07 -9.08 0.52
C VAL A 126 -8.48 -7.83 1.15
N SER A 127 -7.36 -7.97 1.84
CA SER A 127 -6.69 -6.82 2.44
C SER A 127 -5.17 -6.92 2.31
N GLY A 128 -4.56 -5.74 2.20
CA GLY A 128 -3.11 -5.61 2.15
C GLY A 128 -2.65 -4.45 3.03
N THR A 129 -1.48 -4.62 3.66
CA THR A 129 -0.82 -3.57 4.44
C THR A 129 0.08 -2.74 3.55
N GLN A 130 0.26 -1.48 3.92
CA GLN A 130 1.08 -0.52 3.17
C GLN A 130 2.59 -0.64 3.48
N ASP A 131 3.01 -1.68 4.21
CA ASP A 131 4.41 -1.93 4.57
C ASP A 131 5.33 -2.01 3.36
N SER A 132 4.88 -2.67 2.30
CA SER A 132 5.62 -2.77 1.05
C SER A 132 5.90 -1.40 0.43
N VAL A 133 5.03 -0.41 0.66
CA VAL A 133 5.20 0.94 0.10
C VAL A 133 6.20 1.74 0.91
N LEU A 134 6.16 1.68 2.24
CA LEU A 134 7.16 2.33 3.08
C LEU A 134 8.55 1.73 2.86
N ALA A 135 8.66 0.42 2.78
CA ALA A 135 9.92 -0.26 2.46
C ALA A 135 10.45 0.10 1.07
N LEU A 136 9.59 0.23 0.06
CA LEU A 136 9.98 0.71 -1.27
C LEU A 136 10.40 2.18 -1.24
N VAL A 137 9.69 3.01 -0.48
CA VAL A 137 10.01 4.43 -0.29
C VAL A 137 11.35 4.58 0.44
N GLU A 138 11.60 3.83 1.51
CA GLU A 138 12.89 3.81 2.21
C GLU A 138 14.02 3.34 1.28
N ASN A 139 13.83 2.29 0.53
CA ASN A 139 14.80 1.78 -0.45
C ASN A 139 15.08 2.76 -1.59
N LEU A 140 14.17 3.67 -1.92
CA LEU A 140 14.37 4.72 -2.92
C LEU A 140 14.94 6.02 -2.32
N ILE A 141 14.49 6.41 -1.13
CA ILE A 141 14.93 7.65 -0.49
C ILE A 141 16.41 7.62 -0.14
N PHE A 142 16.92 6.53 0.44
CA PHE A 142 18.33 6.44 0.83
C PHE A 142 19.29 6.62 -0.35
N PRO A 143 19.18 5.90 -1.47
CA PRO A 143 20.05 6.14 -2.62
C PRO A 143 19.84 7.52 -3.25
N LEU A 144 18.62 8.05 -3.25
CA LEU A 144 18.32 9.36 -3.81
C LEU A 144 18.94 10.49 -2.97
N CYS A 145 18.86 10.41 -1.65
CA CYS A 145 19.54 11.33 -0.72
C CYS A 145 21.07 11.21 -0.85
N GLY A 146 21.60 10.00 -1.00
CA GLY A 146 23.03 9.78 -1.25
C GLY A 146 23.51 10.43 -2.55
N LEU A 147 22.75 10.28 -3.63
CA LEU A 147 23.04 10.94 -4.91
C LEU A 147 23.00 12.47 -4.79
N LEU A 148 22.02 13.00 -4.08
CA LEU A 148 21.86 14.43 -3.85
C LEU A 148 23.03 15.00 -3.03
N CYS A 149 23.45 14.32 -1.96
CA CYS A 149 24.64 14.68 -1.18
C CYS A 149 25.91 14.66 -2.06
N LEU A 150 26.07 13.64 -2.89
CA LEU A 150 27.19 13.53 -3.80
C LEU A 150 27.24 14.71 -4.80
N MET A 151 26.10 15.05 -5.39
CA MET A 151 25.99 16.21 -6.31
C MET A 151 26.31 17.54 -5.62
N LEU A 152 25.87 17.72 -4.39
CA LEU A 152 26.18 18.94 -3.61
C LEU A 152 27.69 19.03 -3.27
N ILE A 153 28.32 17.91 -2.92
CA ILE A 153 29.76 17.84 -2.66
C ILE A 153 30.55 18.18 -3.94
N LEU A 154 30.21 17.55 -5.06
CA LEU A 154 30.87 17.82 -6.35
C LEU A 154 30.69 19.27 -6.79
N SER A 155 29.48 19.82 -6.64
CA SER A 155 29.19 21.22 -6.93
C SER A 155 30.02 22.18 -6.06
N GLY A 156 30.17 21.86 -4.78
CA GLY A 156 31.02 22.63 -3.84
C GLY A 156 32.50 22.60 -4.22
N ILE A 157 33.01 21.41 -4.59
CA ILE A 157 34.39 21.24 -5.05
C ILE A 157 34.64 22.04 -6.33
N MET A 158 33.75 21.92 -7.33
CA MET A 158 33.87 22.67 -8.59
C MET A 158 33.80 24.20 -8.36
N ALA A 159 32.85 24.64 -7.55
CA ALA A 159 32.74 26.08 -7.21
C ALA A 159 33.99 26.62 -6.54
N SER A 160 34.59 25.85 -5.60
CA SER A 160 35.82 26.24 -4.92
C SER A 160 37.03 26.24 -5.86
N ALA A 161 37.10 25.28 -6.78
CA ALA A 161 38.18 25.20 -7.78
C ALA A 161 38.13 26.38 -8.77
N ILE A 162 36.93 26.71 -9.23
CA ILE A 162 36.69 27.84 -10.14
C ILE A 162 36.99 29.19 -9.40
N SER A 163 36.48 29.35 -8.19
CA SER A 163 36.73 30.52 -7.37
C SER A 163 38.23 30.77 -7.14
N LYS A 164 39.01 29.72 -6.81
CA LYS A 164 40.45 29.82 -6.64
C LYS A 164 41.20 30.18 -7.95
N ARG A 165 40.68 29.79 -9.11
CA ARG A 165 41.29 30.15 -10.42
C ARG A 165 40.98 31.58 -10.83
N ILE A 166 39.76 32.07 -10.49
CA ILE A 166 39.34 33.45 -10.90
C ILE A 166 39.86 34.50 -9.90
N VAL A 167 39.95 34.13 -8.60
CA VAL A 167 40.36 35.08 -7.52
C VAL A 167 41.87 35.05 -7.26
N LYS A 168 42.71 34.31 -8.03
CA LYS A 168 44.16 34.56 -8.00
C LYS A 168 44.51 35.69 -9.00
N PRO A 169 44.47 36.93 -8.57
CA PRO A 169 45.15 37.97 -9.31
C PRO A 169 46.56 38.07 -8.83
N ILE A 170 47.51 38.12 -9.78
CA ILE A 170 48.76 38.94 -9.70
C ILE A 170 49.54 38.81 -8.42
#